data_8f07d67eb46be1bc076721ac2e575205
#
_entry.id   8f07d67eb46be1bc076721ac2e575205
#
_cell.length_a   1.000
_cell.length_b   1.000
_cell.length_c   1.000
_cell.angle_alpha   90.00
_cell.angle_beta   90.00
_cell.angle_gamma   90.00
#
_symmetry.space_group_name_H-M   'P 1'
#
loop_
_entity.id
_entity.type
_entity.pdbx_description
1 polymer ?
#
loop_
_entity_poly.entity_id
_entity_poly.type
_entity_poly.pdbx_seq_one_letter_code
_entity_poly.pdbx_strand_id
1 'polypeptide(L)'
;QVMNYHEYPVKGIGSRSFYLYDDNGGRTRVYANFGNTTYDWSNMLDTYRGSNSYSYEEANAVATLMYHCGVSVEMGYAEDGSGALSKDASEALKKYFGYNASTRYYYRDIYHVDEWMDIIYGELNDGCPIIYGGARQDGGHSFVLDGYNESGLIHINWGWDGAGNGYFDISKADGYNQYQDLIRVRRADDDRINYSFASTWGLLENLTANISIKRLSLTTGAFVNFNEDTFNGYIGVMAMDTTSIQKTLLTTYQEKLTEVYHGYGYSRFPIN
;
A
#
# COMPACT_ATOMS: atom_id res chain seq x y z
N GLN A 1 10.68 -0.84 -10.73
CA GLN A 1 9.77 -0.09 -11.60
C GLN A 1 9.37 1.25 -10.96
N VAL A 2 8.63 1.30 -9.84
CA VAL A 2 8.17 2.55 -9.22
C VAL A 2 9.33 3.47 -8.84
N MET A 3 10.41 2.95 -8.27
CA MET A 3 11.60 3.74 -7.94
C MET A 3 12.28 4.29 -9.18
N ASN A 4 12.32 3.52 -10.28
CA ASN A 4 12.86 3.98 -11.57
C ASN A 4 12.00 5.08 -12.19
N TYR A 5 10.68 4.95 -12.14
CA TYR A 5 9.75 6.00 -12.57
C TYR A 5 9.98 7.33 -11.82
N HIS A 6 10.28 7.24 -10.52
CA HIS A 6 10.58 8.42 -9.71
C HIS A 6 12.01 8.93 -9.84
N GLU A 7 12.94 8.12 -10.39
CA GLU A 7 14.39 8.35 -10.35
C GLU A 7 14.86 8.73 -8.92
N TYR A 8 14.33 8.00 -7.93
CA TYR A 8 14.50 8.34 -6.52
C TYR A 8 14.73 7.08 -5.64
N PRO A 9 15.61 7.21 -4.59
CA PRO A 9 16.41 8.37 -4.19
C PRO A 9 17.70 8.49 -5.00
N VAL A 10 18.36 9.64 -4.93
CA VAL A 10 19.72 9.78 -5.46
C VAL A 10 20.70 8.94 -4.65
N LYS A 11 20.51 8.88 -3.32
CA LYS A 11 21.35 8.12 -2.39
C LYS A 11 20.49 7.50 -1.31
N GLY A 12 20.79 6.26 -0.92
CA GLY A 12 20.08 5.58 0.16
C GLY A 12 20.55 6.01 1.56
N ILE A 13 19.99 5.37 2.58
CA ILE A 13 20.18 5.69 4.02
C ILE A 13 20.57 4.43 4.79
N GLY A 14 21.65 4.51 5.57
CA GLY A 14 22.08 3.43 6.47
C GLY A 14 22.52 2.15 5.75
N SER A 15 22.38 1.04 6.44
CA SER A 15 22.75 -0.30 5.93
C SER A 15 21.89 -1.38 6.56
N ARG A 16 21.84 -2.56 5.93
CA ARG A 16 21.17 -3.76 6.46
C ARG A 16 21.97 -5.00 6.14
N SER A 17 21.91 -5.99 7.03
CA SER A 17 22.38 -7.35 6.73
C SER A 17 21.50 -8.39 7.39
N PHE A 18 21.40 -9.55 6.75
CA PHE A 18 20.72 -10.73 7.27
C PHE A 18 21.42 -11.99 6.77
N TYR A 19 20.97 -13.17 7.17
CA TYR A 19 21.51 -14.43 6.74
C TYR A 19 20.48 -15.19 5.91
N LEU A 20 20.90 -15.62 4.74
CA LEU A 20 20.19 -16.65 3.98
C LEU A 20 20.67 -18.01 4.47
N TYR A 21 19.75 -18.94 4.58
CA TYR A 21 20.03 -20.33 4.94
C TYR A 21 19.73 -21.22 3.73
N ASP A 22 20.63 -22.15 3.44
CA ASP A 22 20.41 -23.21 2.46
C ASP A 22 19.81 -24.46 3.11
N ASP A 23 19.35 -25.40 2.28
CA ASP A 23 18.73 -26.64 2.73
C ASP A 23 19.67 -27.55 3.54
N ASN A 24 20.99 -27.34 3.47
CA ASN A 24 22.01 -28.06 4.19
C ASN A 24 22.42 -27.40 5.51
N GLY A 25 21.74 -26.32 5.90
CA GLY A 25 22.01 -25.52 7.10
C GLY A 25 23.23 -24.59 6.97
N GLY A 26 23.77 -24.43 5.76
CA GLY A 26 24.74 -23.40 5.44
C GLY A 26 24.09 -22.01 5.52
N ARG A 27 24.90 -21.00 5.85
CA ARG A 27 24.41 -19.63 5.93
C ARG A 27 25.32 -18.68 5.16
N THR A 28 24.69 -17.82 4.36
CA THR A 28 25.37 -16.74 3.64
C THR A 28 24.90 -15.40 4.16
N ARG A 29 25.84 -14.55 4.56
CA ARG A 29 25.53 -13.19 4.98
C ARG A 29 25.25 -12.33 3.76
N VAL A 30 24.10 -11.72 3.72
CA VAL A 30 23.71 -10.73 2.72
C VAL A 30 23.83 -9.34 3.37
N TYR A 31 24.38 -8.35 2.66
CA TYR A 31 24.63 -7.03 3.20
C TYR A 31 24.52 -5.95 2.12
N ALA A 32 23.85 -4.85 2.41
CA ALA A 32 23.83 -3.65 1.59
C ALA A 32 24.13 -2.39 2.43
N ASN A 33 24.94 -1.49 1.87
CA ASN A 33 25.20 -0.19 2.45
C ASN A 33 24.53 0.89 1.59
N PHE A 34 23.26 1.14 1.87
CA PHE A 34 22.44 2.11 1.14
C PHE A 34 23.02 3.52 1.25
N GLY A 35 23.49 3.88 2.46
CA GLY A 35 24.04 5.21 2.76
C GLY A 35 25.35 5.54 2.03
N ASN A 36 26.05 4.54 1.49
CA ASN A 36 27.25 4.73 0.66
C ASN A 36 27.00 4.51 -0.85
N THR A 37 25.75 4.29 -1.24
CA THR A 37 25.40 4.00 -2.63
C THR A 37 24.65 5.17 -3.24
N THR A 38 25.15 5.69 -4.33
CA THR A 38 24.43 6.59 -5.25
C THR A 38 23.81 5.73 -6.35
N TYR A 39 22.52 5.86 -6.56
CA TYR A 39 21.83 5.14 -7.63
C TYR A 39 21.98 5.87 -8.95
N ASP A 40 22.40 5.15 -9.96
CA ASP A 40 22.69 5.70 -11.29
C ASP A 40 21.46 5.56 -12.19
N TRP A 41 20.49 6.44 -11.99
CA TRP A 41 19.22 6.44 -12.71
C TRP A 41 19.42 6.64 -14.22
N SER A 42 20.42 7.41 -14.62
CA SER A 42 20.69 7.69 -16.03
C SER A 42 21.12 6.45 -16.83
N ASN A 43 21.66 5.45 -16.14
CA ASN A 43 22.04 4.15 -16.72
C ASN A 43 21.01 3.03 -16.45
N MET A 44 19.86 3.35 -15.84
CA MET A 44 18.78 2.35 -15.70
C MET A 44 17.85 2.40 -16.92
N LEU A 45 17.85 1.32 -17.70
CA LEU A 45 16.97 1.20 -18.86
C LEU A 45 15.54 0.81 -18.43
N ASP A 46 14.55 1.21 -19.22
CA ASP A 46 13.15 0.81 -19.04
C ASP A 46 12.95 -0.69 -19.25
N THR A 47 13.78 -1.31 -20.07
CA THR A 47 13.69 -2.76 -20.37
C THR A 47 15.08 -3.39 -20.54
N TYR A 48 15.23 -4.62 -20.05
CA TYR A 48 16.44 -5.45 -20.16
C TYR A 48 16.12 -6.78 -20.86
N ARG A 49 15.69 -6.71 -22.10
CA ARG A 49 15.35 -7.91 -22.88
C ARG A 49 16.61 -8.56 -23.46
N GLY A 50 16.60 -9.89 -23.54
CA GLY A 50 17.70 -10.65 -24.09
C GLY A 50 18.06 -10.33 -25.55
N SER A 51 17.21 -9.61 -26.27
CA SER A 51 17.47 -9.10 -27.63
C SER A 51 18.13 -7.71 -27.63
N ASN A 52 18.13 -7.00 -26.51
CA ASN A 52 18.76 -5.68 -26.39
C ASN A 52 20.18 -5.84 -25.87
N SER A 53 21.14 -5.22 -26.54
CA SER A 53 22.48 -5.06 -25.97
C SER A 53 22.42 -3.93 -24.93
N TYR A 54 22.93 -4.18 -23.75
CA TYR A 54 23.14 -3.17 -22.71
C TYR A 54 24.59 -3.22 -22.22
N SER A 55 25.10 -2.10 -21.76
CA SER A 55 26.46 -1.98 -21.25
C SER A 55 26.60 -2.62 -19.85
N TYR A 56 27.82 -2.77 -19.40
CA TYR A 56 28.11 -3.22 -18.03
C TYR A 56 27.56 -2.21 -17.00
N GLU A 57 27.67 -0.93 -17.27
CA GLU A 57 27.20 0.17 -16.44
C GLU A 57 25.67 0.10 -16.27
N GLU A 58 24.94 -0.08 -17.36
CA GLU A 58 23.47 -0.22 -17.37
C GLU A 58 23.02 -1.47 -16.59
N ALA A 59 23.70 -2.60 -16.82
CA ALA A 59 23.40 -3.83 -16.06
C ALA A 59 23.72 -3.66 -14.57
N ASN A 60 24.85 -3.03 -14.22
CA ASN A 60 25.24 -2.83 -12.83
C ASN A 60 24.34 -1.84 -12.09
N ALA A 61 23.84 -0.80 -12.78
CA ALA A 61 22.92 0.17 -12.21
C ALA A 61 21.63 -0.51 -11.73
N VAL A 62 20.95 -1.26 -12.59
CA VAL A 62 19.71 -1.96 -12.24
C VAL A 62 19.96 -3.10 -11.23
N ALA A 63 21.03 -3.86 -11.39
CA ALA A 63 21.37 -4.96 -10.48
C ALA A 63 21.64 -4.46 -9.06
N THR A 64 22.32 -3.32 -8.92
CA THR A 64 22.56 -2.68 -7.62
C THR A 64 21.25 -2.29 -6.94
N LEU A 65 20.33 -1.65 -7.67
CA LEU A 65 19.02 -1.28 -7.12
C LEU A 65 18.22 -2.51 -6.72
N MET A 66 18.11 -3.52 -7.60
CA MET A 66 17.36 -4.75 -7.32
C MET A 66 17.93 -5.49 -6.11
N TYR A 67 19.25 -5.62 -6.02
CA TYR A 67 19.91 -6.23 -4.86
C TYR A 67 19.59 -5.46 -3.57
N HIS A 68 19.68 -4.15 -3.60
CA HIS A 68 19.36 -3.32 -2.45
C HIS A 68 17.88 -3.42 -2.05
N CYS A 69 16.96 -3.42 -3.00
CA CYS A 69 15.54 -3.67 -2.71
C CYS A 69 15.36 -5.00 -1.99
N GLY A 70 15.95 -6.10 -2.50
CA GLY A 70 15.86 -7.41 -1.87
C GLY A 70 16.47 -7.44 -0.46
N VAL A 71 17.65 -6.84 -0.27
CA VAL A 71 18.28 -6.77 1.07
C VAL A 71 17.44 -5.94 2.03
N SER A 72 16.82 -4.87 1.56
CA SER A 72 16.03 -3.97 2.40
C SER A 72 14.80 -4.63 3.04
N VAL A 73 14.27 -5.69 2.42
CA VAL A 73 13.08 -6.43 2.87
C VAL A 73 13.40 -7.84 3.39
N GLU A 74 14.70 -8.20 3.52
CA GLU A 74 15.13 -9.57 3.84
C GLU A 74 14.50 -10.61 2.91
N MET A 75 14.58 -10.37 1.61
CA MET A 75 13.98 -11.21 0.59
C MET A 75 14.31 -12.69 0.81
N GLY A 76 13.29 -13.50 0.88
CA GLY A 76 13.43 -14.96 0.84
C GLY A 76 13.71 -15.40 -0.60
N TYR A 77 14.97 -15.67 -0.91
CA TYR A 77 15.38 -16.11 -2.25
C TYR A 77 15.24 -17.63 -2.39
N ALA A 78 14.55 -18.07 -3.44
CA ALA A 78 14.44 -19.48 -3.81
C ALA A 78 14.48 -19.65 -5.33
N GLU A 79 14.76 -20.88 -5.80
CA GLU A 79 14.89 -21.18 -7.24
C GLU A 79 13.57 -21.02 -7.99
N ASP A 80 12.45 -21.33 -7.36
CA ASP A 80 11.10 -21.29 -7.90
C ASP A 80 10.37 -19.95 -7.69
N GLY A 81 10.99 -19.04 -6.93
CA GLY A 81 10.46 -17.71 -6.69
C GLY A 81 11.06 -17.06 -5.45
N SER A 82 11.05 -15.75 -5.42
CA SER A 82 11.55 -14.97 -4.30
C SER A 82 10.41 -14.11 -3.74
N GLY A 83 10.30 -13.99 -2.43
CA GLY A 83 9.19 -13.30 -1.79
C GLY A 83 9.60 -12.46 -0.60
N ALA A 84 8.80 -11.41 -0.37
CA ALA A 84 8.81 -10.58 0.83
C ALA A 84 7.40 -10.04 1.08
N LEU A 85 7.13 -9.54 2.27
CA LEU A 85 5.84 -8.94 2.58
C LEU A 85 5.78 -7.51 2.05
N SER A 86 4.67 -7.13 1.41
CA SER A 86 4.43 -5.76 0.94
C SER A 86 4.54 -4.73 2.07
N LYS A 87 4.12 -5.09 3.28
CA LYS A 87 4.27 -4.24 4.46
C LYS A 87 5.75 -3.89 4.73
N ASP A 88 6.64 -4.88 4.63
CA ASP A 88 8.08 -4.67 4.83
C ASP A 88 8.68 -3.79 3.73
N ALA A 89 8.17 -3.91 2.50
CA ALA A 89 8.56 -3.05 1.39
C ALA A 89 8.17 -1.59 1.64
N SER A 90 6.98 -1.33 2.18
CA SER A 90 6.53 0.01 2.58
C SER A 90 7.46 0.64 3.63
N GLU A 91 7.83 -0.13 4.66
CA GLU A 91 8.77 0.35 5.70
C GLU A 91 10.20 0.54 5.15
N ALA A 92 10.64 -0.36 4.28
CA ALA A 92 11.97 -0.27 3.67
C ALA A 92 12.12 0.98 2.78
N LEU A 93 11.09 1.35 2.01
CA LEU A 93 11.06 2.56 1.20
C LEU A 93 11.31 3.81 2.06
N LYS A 94 10.67 3.91 3.20
CA LYS A 94 10.86 5.02 4.15
C LYS A 94 12.27 4.98 4.77
N LYS A 95 12.63 3.84 5.33
CA LYS A 95 13.81 3.69 6.18
C LYS A 95 15.13 3.74 5.43
N TYR A 96 15.22 3.09 4.27
CA TYR A 96 16.46 2.91 3.53
C TYR A 96 16.54 3.75 2.25
N PHE A 97 15.40 4.17 1.73
CA PHE A 97 15.34 4.92 0.49
C PHE A 97 14.78 6.35 0.66
N GLY A 98 14.47 6.75 1.90
CA GLY A 98 14.11 8.13 2.23
C GLY A 98 12.79 8.61 1.62
N TYR A 99 11.88 7.69 1.29
CA TYR A 99 10.53 8.06 0.90
C TYR A 99 9.77 8.70 2.07
N ASN A 100 8.77 9.49 1.76
CA ASN A 100 7.97 10.22 2.75
C ASN A 100 7.30 9.27 3.74
N ALA A 101 7.09 9.72 4.98
CA ALA A 101 6.36 8.99 6.02
C ALA A 101 4.93 8.61 5.57
N SER A 102 4.34 9.37 4.64
CA SER A 102 3.04 9.06 4.04
C SER A 102 3.06 7.91 3.02
N THR A 103 4.24 7.36 2.67
CA THR A 103 4.36 6.07 1.96
C THR A 103 3.78 4.97 2.84
N ARG A 104 2.75 4.25 2.33
CA ARG A 104 1.90 3.46 3.21
C ARG A 104 1.38 2.19 2.57
N TYR A 105 1.36 1.14 3.40
CA TYR A 105 0.72 -0.13 3.11
C TYR A 105 -0.78 -0.10 3.40
N TYR A 106 -1.58 -0.66 2.51
CA TYR A 106 -3.02 -0.81 2.64
C TYR A 106 -3.42 -2.26 2.35
N TYR A 107 -4.28 -2.83 3.19
CA TYR A 107 -4.81 -4.17 3.01
C TYR A 107 -6.26 -4.10 2.55
N ARG A 108 -6.58 -4.76 1.43
CA ARG A 108 -7.85 -4.64 0.71
C ARG A 108 -9.07 -4.90 1.58
N ASP A 109 -9.02 -5.92 2.42
CA ASP A 109 -10.19 -6.40 3.17
C ASP A 109 -10.70 -5.40 4.22
N ILE A 110 -9.95 -4.33 4.49
CA ILE A 110 -10.34 -3.29 5.47
C ILE A 110 -11.19 -2.20 4.83
N TYR A 111 -11.27 -2.14 3.50
CA TYR A 111 -11.90 -1.05 2.76
C TYR A 111 -13.15 -1.52 2.01
N HIS A 112 -14.17 -0.66 1.93
CA HIS A 112 -15.23 -0.83 0.95
C HIS A 112 -14.67 -0.72 -0.48
N VAL A 113 -15.40 -1.29 -1.44
CA VAL A 113 -14.97 -1.28 -2.84
C VAL A 113 -14.74 0.16 -3.33
N ASP A 114 -15.66 1.06 -3.04
CA ASP A 114 -15.59 2.45 -3.49
C ASP A 114 -14.38 3.17 -2.87
N GLU A 115 -14.16 3.02 -1.56
CA GLU A 115 -13.01 3.59 -0.85
C GLU A 115 -11.67 3.06 -1.41
N TRP A 116 -11.62 1.77 -1.72
CA TRP A 116 -10.44 1.16 -2.33
C TRP A 116 -10.15 1.71 -3.72
N MET A 117 -11.19 1.87 -4.52
CA MET A 117 -11.06 2.46 -5.85
C MET A 117 -10.71 3.94 -5.79
N ASP A 118 -11.25 4.69 -4.82
CA ASP A 118 -10.90 6.10 -4.59
C ASP A 118 -9.41 6.25 -4.25
N ILE A 119 -8.83 5.35 -3.46
CA ILE A 119 -7.39 5.33 -3.20
C ILE A 119 -6.61 5.12 -4.50
N ILE A 120 -7.00 4.10 -5.28
CA ILE A 120 -6.30 3.77 -6.54
C ILE A 120 -6.40 4.92 -7.54
N TYR A 121 -7.61 5.40 -7.82
CA TYR A 121 -7.80 6.49 -8.78
C TYR A 121 -7.15 7.80 -8.31
N GLY A 122 -7.19 8.09 -7.01
CA GLY A 122 -6.55 9.26 -6.43
C GLY A 122 -5.05 9.28 -6.70
N GLU A 123 -4.37 8.15 -6.45
CA GLU A 123 -2.93 8.02 -6.71
C GLU A 123 -2.59 8.13 -8.21
N LEU A 124 -3.34 7.40 -9.05
CA LEU A 124 -3.10 7.39 -10.50
C LEU A 124 -3.38 8.75 -11.15
N ASN A 125 -4.40 9.49 -10.69
CA ASN A 125 -4.68 10.86 -11.13
C ASN A 125 -3.55 11.83 -10.77
N ASP A 126 -2.89 11.59 -9.66
CA ASP A 126 -1.74 12.36 -9.20
C ASP A 126 -0.43 11.98 -9.92
N GLY A 127 -0.50 11.03 -10.86
CA GLY A 127 0.67 10.51 -11.59
C GLY A 127 1.56 9.63 -10.71
N CYS A 128 1.02 9.03 -9.66
CA CYS A 128 1.76 8.16 -8.75
C CYS A 128 1.46 6.69 -9.02
N PRO A 129 2.39 5.93 -9.57
CA PRO A 129 2.23 4.50 -9.73
C PRO A 129 2.20 3.79 -8.37
N ILE A 130 1.39 2.75 -8.29
CA ILE A 130 1.11 2.00 -7.06
C ILE A 130 1.81 0.64 -7.14
N ILE A 131 2.50 0.22 -6.07
CA ILE A 131 2.89 -1.18 -5.91
C ILE A 131 1.66 -1.92 -5.39
N TYR A 132 1.23 -2.93 -6.12
CA TYR A 132 0.04 -3.72 -5.79
C TYR A 132 0.41 -5.19 -5.65
N GLY A 133 -0.26 -5.89 -4.75
CA GLY A 133 -0.07 -7.30 -4.50
C GLY A 133 -1.38 -8.06 -4.47
N GLY A 134 -1.28 -9.35 -4.74
CA GLY A 134 -2.38 -10.28 -4.61
C GLY A 134 -1.90 -11.72 -4.67
N ALA A 135 -2.76 -12.64 -4.30
CA ALA A 135 -2.50 -14.06 -4.39
C ALA A 135 -3.58 -14.78 -5.18
N ARG A 136 -3.19 -15.89 -5.77
CA ARG A 136 -4.04 -16.90 -6.36
C ARG A 136 -3.64 -18.28 -5.82
N GLN A 137 -4.30 -19.33 -6.26
CA GLN A 137 -4.11 -20.68 -5.68
C GLN A 137 -2.66 -21.19 -5.75
N ASP A 138 -1.91 -20.78 -6.76
CA ASP A 138 -0.53 -21.22 -7.03
C ASP A 138 0.56 -20.24 -6.56
N GLY A 139 0.19 -19.13 -5.90
CA GLY A 139 1.15 -18.19 -5.32
C GLY A 139 0.72 -16.74 -5.34
N GLY A 140 1.54 -15.90 -4.72
CA GLY A 140 1.42 -14.46 -4.70
C GLY A 140 2.24 -13.78 -5.80
N HIS A 141 1.84 -12.57 -6.18
CA HIS A 141 2.59 -11.73 -7.11
C HIS A 141 2.44 -10.25 -6.73
N SER A 142 3.52 -9.50 -6.92
CA SER A 142 3.52 -8.03 -6.81
C SER A 142 3.74 -7.42 -8.18
N PHE A 143 2.93 -6.42 -8.51
CA PHE A 143 2.92 -5.74 -9.80
C PHE A 143 2.65 -4.24 -9.62
N VAL A 144 2.68 -3.49 -10.71
CA VAL A 144 2.48 -2.03 -10.66
C VAL A 144 1.16 -1.66 -11.33
N LEU A 145 0.41 -0.78 -10.68
CA LEU A 145 -0.70 -0.07 -11.30
C LEU A 145 -0.18 1.30 -11.73
N ASP A 146 -0.33 1.64 -13.02
CA ASP A 146 0.27 2.84 -13.61
C ASP A 146 -0.70 3.66 -14.48
N GLY A 147 -1.98 3.29 -14.50
CA GLY A 147 -3.01 4.03 -15.22
C GLY A 147 -4.40 3.39 -15.12
N TYR A 148 -5.37 4.05 -15.73
CA TYR A 148 -6.72 3.50 -15.92
C TYR A 148 -7.36 4.08 -17.17
N ASN A 149 -8.43 3.44 -17.66
CA ASN A 149 -9.17 3.88 -18.84
C ASN A 149 -10.56 4.42 -18.50
N GLU A 150 -11.24 4.96 -19.49
CA GLU A 150 -12.61 5.53 -19.35
C GLU A 150 -13.65 4.52 -18.87
N SER A 151 -13.42 3.22 -19.04
CA SER A 151 -14.27 2.14 -18.53
C SER A 151 -13.95 1.77 -17.06
N GLY A 152 -13.01 2.46 -16.41
CA GLY A 152 -12.60 2.20 -15.03
C GLY A 152 -11.68 0.98 -14.87
N LEU A 153 -11.20 0.39 -15.96
CA LEU A 153 -10.22 -0.69 -15.88
C LEU A 153 -8.83 -0.13 -15.58
N ILE A 154 -8.11 -0.81 -14.71
CA ILE A 154 -6.79 -0.40 -14.24
C ILE A 154 -5.73 -1.01 -15.15
N HIS A 155 -4.77 -0.20 -15.61
CA HIS A 155 -3.60 -0.70 -16.33
C HIS A 155 -2.63 -1.34 -15.34
N ILE A 156 -2.26 -2.60 -15.65
CA ILE A 156 -1.34 -3.40 -14.84
C ILE A 156 -0.05 -3.64 -15.64
N ASN A 157 1.06 -3.30 -15.03
CA ASN A 157 2.39 -3.73 -15.44
C ASN A 157 2.83 -4.91 -14.55
N TRP A 158 2.77 -6.10 -15.10
CA TRP A 158 3.04 -7.35 -14.38
C TRP A 158 4.52 -7.53 -13.98
N GLY A 159 5.43 -6.77 -14.58
CA GLY A 159 6.86 -6.98 -14.36
C GLY A 159 7.45 -8.15 -15.17
N TRP A 160 6.70 -8.70 -16.12
CA TRP A 160 7.11 -9.82 -16.96
C TRP A 160 7.61 -9.35 -18.33
N ASP A 161 8.51 -8.40 -18.30
CA ASP A 161 9.11 -7.83 -19.53
C ASP A 161 8.06 -7.30 -20.54
N GLY A 162 6.97 -6.74 -20.01
CA GLY A 162 5.84 -6.22 -20.77
C GLY A 162 4.85 -7.30 -21.25
N ALA A 163 5.13 -8.58 -21.00
CA ALA A 163 4.20 -9.64 -21.35
C ALA A 163 2.94 -9.57 -20.49
N GLY A 164 1.77 -9.62 -21.12
CA GLY A 164 0.48 -9.60 -20.45
C GLY A 164 0.04 -8.24 -19.90
N ASN A 165 0.86 -7.19 -20.00
CA ASN A 165 0.44 -5.84 -19.60
C ASN A 165 -0.84 -5.41 -20.31
N GLY A 166 -1.73 -4.71 -19.60
CA GLY A 166 -3.00 -4.25 -20.15
C GLY A 166 -3.98 -3.76 -19.09
N TYR A 167 -5.23 -3.60 -19.50
CA TYR A 167 -6.31 -3.08 -18.65
C TYR A 167 -7.15 -4.20 -18.08
N PHE A 168 -7.29 -4.23 -16.75
CA PHE A 168 -7.96 -5.28 -16.00
C PHE A 168 -8.98 -4.72 -15.00
N ASP A 169 -10.00 -5.52 -14.73
CA ASP A 169 -10.83 -5.35 -13.53
C ASP A 169 -9.97 -5.73 -12.30
N ILE A 170 -9.60 -4.74 -11.52
CA ILE A 170 -8.68 -4.94 -10.38
C ILE A 170 -9.24 -5.88 -9.31
N SER A 171 -10.56 -6.03 -9.24
CA SER A 171 -11.18 -6.99 -8.32
C SER A 171 -10.86 -8.45 -8.68
N LYS A 172 -10.46 -8.70 -9.92
CA LYS A 172 -10.09 -10.01 -10.45
C LYS A 172 -8.59 -10.13 -10.68
N ALA A 173 -7.91 -9.05 -11.12
CA ALA A 173 -6.47 -8.94 -11.35
C ALA A 173 -5.85 -10.23 -11.94
N ASP A 174 -6.45 -10.76 -13.02
CA ASP A 174 -6.07 -12.02 -13.67
C ASP A 174 -5.91 -13.22 -12.69
N GLY A 175 -6.79 -13.30 -11.70
CA GLY A 175 -6.82 -14.34 -10.68
C GLY A 175 -6.08 -13.99 -9.39
N TYR A 176 -5.26 -12.94 -9.35
CA TYR A 176 -4.62 -12.44 -8.13
C TYR A 176 -5.60 -11.63 -7.28
N ASN A 177 -6.71 -12.27 -6.89
CA ASN A 177 -7.85 -11.62 -6.24
C ASN A 177 -7.98 -11.97 -4.75
N GLN A 178 -7.01 -12.69 -4.18
CA GLN A 178 -6.97 -13.02 -2.77
C GLN A 178 -5.87 -12.20 -2.09
N TYR A 179 -6.10 -11.83 -0.82
CA TYR A 179 -5.14 -11.09 0.01
C TYR A 179 -4.56 -9.84 -0.70
N GLN A 180 -5.39 -9.17 -1.46
CA GLN A 180 -4.95 -7.98 -2.19
C GLN A 180 -4.46 -6.90 -1.24
N ASP A 181 -3.37 -6.27 -1.61
CA ASP A 181 -2.79 -5.13 -0.90
C ASP A 181 -2.22 -4.09 -1.87
N LEU A 182 -1.91 -2.93 -1.36
CA LEU A 182 -1.20 -1.92 -2.12
C LEU A 182 -0.25 -1.11 -1.24
N ILE A 183 0.78 -0.55 -1.87
CA ILE A 183 1.64 0.46 -1.27
C ILE A 183 1.48 1.75 -2.06
N ARG A 184 0.98 2.77 -1.39
CA ARG A 184 1.06 4.14 -1.86
C ARG A 184 2.50 4.63 -1.67
N VAL A 185 3.14 5.04 -2.75
CA VAL A 185 4.55 5.44 -2.74
C VAL A 185 4.65 6.96 -2.90
N ARG A 186 5.23 7.62 -1.90
CA ARG A 186 5.36 9.10 -1.87
C ARG A 186 6.81 9.50 -1.73
N ARG A 187 7.30 10.36 -2.63
CA ARG A 187 8.65 10.92 -2.54
C ARG A 187 8.78 11.83 -1.32
N ALA A 188 10.00 12.09 -0.88
CA ALA A 188 10.27 12.93 0.30
C ALA A 188 9.77 14.39 0.14
N ASP A 189 9.70 14.88 -1.09
CA ASP A 189 9.21 16.21 -1.44
C ASP A 189 7.68 16.30 -1.64
N ASP A 190 6.97 15.19 -1.44
CA ASP A 190 5.51 15.16 -1.51
C ASP A 190 4.93 15.63 -0.16
N ASP A 191 4.30 16.80 -0.16
CA ASP A 191 3.72 17.45 1.02
C ASP A 191 2.22 17.17 1.22
N ARG A 192 1.65 16.30 0.37
CA ARG A 192 0.23 15.95 0.46
C ARG A 192 -0.07 15.18 1.75
N ILE A 193 -0.92 15.76 2.58
CA ILE A 193 -1.38 15.11 3.81
C ILE A 193 -2.65 14.31 3.49
N ASN A 194 -2.56 13.00 3.58
CA ASN A 194 -3.71 12.12 3.43
C ASN A 194 -4.00 11.43 4.75
N TYR A 195 -4.99 11.91 5.46
CA TYR A 195 -5.55 11.18 6.59
C TYR A 195 -6.47 10.08 6.07
N SER A 196 -6.24 8.86 6.48
CA SER A 196 -7.16 7.75 6.19
C SER A 196 -7.49 6.99 7.46
N PHE A 197 -8.76 6.93 7.77
CA PHE A 197 -9.32 5.95 8.68
C PHE A 197 -10.07 4.93 7.85
N ALA A 198 -9.86 3.67 8.12
CA ALA A 198 -10.68 2.63 7.57
C ALA A 198 -11.49 1.97 8.69
N SER A 199 -12.70 1.62 8.38
CA SER A 199 -13.51 0.76 9.24
C SER A 199 -13.62 -0.62 8.62
N THR A 200 -13.52 -1.65 9.45
CA THR A 200 -13.82 -3.01 9.04
C THR A 200 -15.32 -3.27 9.12
N TRP A 201 -15.92 -3.91 8.10
CA TRP A 201 -17.27 -4.48 8.14
C TRP A 201 -18.44 -3.49 8.14
N GLY A 202 -18.24 -2.29 7.66
CA GLY A 202 -19.26 -1.24 7.66
C GLY A 202 -19.17 -0.31 8.87
N LEU A 203 -19.49 0.95 8.63
CA LEU A 203 -19.39 2.00 9.66
C LEU A 203 -20.40 1.80 10.79
N LEU A 204 -21.56 1.25 10.48
CA LEU A 204 -22.67 1.10 11.42
C LEU A 204 -23.29 -0.29 11.29
N GLU A 205 -23.40 -0.99 12.40
CA GLU A 205 -24.01 -2.31 12.48
C GLU A 205 -25.18 -2.33 13.48
N ASN A 206 -26.05 -3.32 13.32
CA ASN A 206 -27.16 -3.57 14.26
C ASN A 206 -28.01 -2.34 14.55
N LEU A 207 -28.30 -1.54 13.53
CA LEU A 207 -29.17 -0.38 13.67
C LEU A 207 -30.57 -0.80 14.09
N THR A 208 -31.00 -0.34 15.26
CA THR A 208 -32.36 -0.58 15.78
C THR A 208 -33.00 0.74 16.19
N ALA A 209 -34.29 0.89 15.93
CA ALA A 209 -35.06 2.06 16.32
C ALA A 209 -36.22 1.66 17.25
N ASN A 210 -36.32 2.31 18.39
CA ASN A 210 -37.47 2.22 19.24
C ASN A 210 -38.26 3.54 19.19
N ILE A 211 -39.31 3.56 18.40
CA ILE A 211 -40.13 4.75 18.15
C ILE A 211 -40.86 5.23 19.42
N SER A 212 -41.25 4.33 20.26
CA SER A 212 -42.02 4.69 21.47
C SER A 212 -41.24 5.51 22.47
N ILE A 213 -39.95 5.27 22.58
CA ILE A 213 -39.02 6.02 23.45
C ILE A 213 -38.09 6.95 22.69
N LYS A 214 -38.29 7.08 21.39
CA LYS A 214 -37.48 7.91 20.49
C LYS A 214 -35.95 7.59 20.60
N ARG A 215 -35.64 6.32 20.66
CA ARG A 215 -34.27 5.84 20.82
C ARG A 215 -33.75 5.13 19.56
N LEU A 216 -32.58 5.51 19.12
CA LEU A 216 -31.80 4.81 18.11
C LEU A 216 -30.61 4.11 18.79
N SER A 217 -30.41 2.85 18.49
CA SER A 217 -29.24 2.11 18.98
C SER A 217 -28.54 1.46 17.80
N LEU A 218 -27.22 1.53 17.79
CA LEU A 218 -26.37 0.92 16.77
C LEU A 218 -25.02 0.52 17.37
N THR A 219 -24.29 -0.27 16.63
CA THR A 219 -22.93 -0.63 16.97
C THR A 219 -22.01 -0.09 15.85
N THR A 220 -20.92 0.54 16.21
CA THR A 220 -19.94 0.95 15.21
C THR A 220 -19.12 -0.24 14.74
N GLY A 221 -18.63 -0.17 13.51
CA GLY A 221 -17.55 -1.05 13.04
C GLY A 221 -16.24 -0.82 13.81
N ALA A 222 -15.24 -1.64 13.58
CA ALA A 222 -13.91 -1.40 14.11
C ALA A 222 -13.21 -0.30 13.33
N PHE A 223 -12.53 0.60 14.02
CA PHE A 223 -11.74 1.68 13.42
C PHE A 223 -10.25 1.40 13.59
N VAL A 224 -9.49 1.55 12.54
CA VAL A 224 -8.04 1.37 12.56
C VAL A 224 -7.36 2.67 12.10
N ASN A 225 -6.37 3.13 12.84
CA ASN A 225 -5.56 4.27 12.45
C ASN A 225 -4.48 3.83 11.47
N PHE A 226 -4.57 4.29 10.23
CA PHE A 226 -3.55 4.09 9.20
C PHE A 226 -2.65 5.31 8.99
N ASN A 227 -2.79 6.34 9.82
CA ASN A 227 -1.88 7.48 9.80
C ASN A 227 -0.59 7.11 10.52
N GLU A 228 0.55 7.64 10.04
CA GLU A 228 1.85 7.45 10.70
C GLU A 228 1.84 8.03 12.12
N ASP A 229 1.14 9.15 12.29
CA ASP A 229 1.00 9.81 13.58
C ASP A 229 -0.02 9.11 14.47
N THR A 230 0.25 9.15 15.76
CA THR A 230 -0.70 8.72 16.77
C THR A 230 -1.94 9.62 16.73
N PHE A 231 -3.10 9.02 16.53
CA PHE A 231 -4.35 9.76 16.54
C PHE A 231 -4.81 10.07 17.98
N ASN A 232 -5.08 11.33 18.22
CA ASN A 232 -5.77 11.83 19.39
C ASN A 232 -6.91 12.73 18.96
N GLY A 233 -8.15 12.33 19.21
CA GLY A 233 -9.29 13.08 18.71
C GLY A 233 -10.62 12.44 19.04
N TYR A 234 -11.63 12.76 18.25
CA TYR A 234 -12.97 12.23 18.43
C TYR A 234 -13.43 11.50 17.19
N ILE A 235 -14.05 10.35 17.36
CA ILE A 235 -14.88 9.72 16.36
C ILE A 235 -16.33 10.01 16.70
N GLY A 236 -17.10 10.43 15.71
CA GLY A 236 -18.50 10.79 15.92
C GLY A 236 -19.43 10.13 14.92
N VAL A 237 -20.64 9.91 15.35
CA VAL A 237 -21.77 9.52 14.49
C VAL A 237 -22.82 10.60 14.54
N MET A 238 -23.30 11.00 13.37
CA MET A 238 -24.32 12.02 13.22
C MET A 238 -25.57 11.40 12.56
N ALA A 239 -26.73 11.62 13.14
CA ALA A 239 -27.99 11.35 12.46
C ALA A 239 -28.53 12.65 11.85
N MET A 240 -28.89 12.60 10.57
CA MET A 240 -29.43 13.75 9.85
C MET A 240 -30.73 13.39 9.16
N ASP A 241 -31.68 14.32 9.20
CA ASP A 241 -32.87 14.25 8.35
C ASP A 241 -32.49 14.60 6.91
N THR A 242 -32.69 13.67 6.01
CA THR A 242 -32.41 13.85 4.58
C THR A 242 -33.68 14.01 3.74
N THR A 243 -34.85 14.12 4.37
CA THR A 243 -36.14 14.26 3.66
C THR A 243 -36.35 15.65 3.07
N SER A 244 -35.58 16.62 3.52
CA SER A 244 -35.58 18.00 3.01
C SER A 244 -34.29 18.33 2.24
N ILE A 245 -34.34 19.34 1.38
CA ILE A 245 -33.17 19.87 0.67
C ILE A 245 -32.13 20.40 1.66
N GLN A 246 -32.55 20.96 2.78
CA GLN A 246 -31.68 21.31 3.90
C GLN A 246 -31.60 20.16 4.87
N LYS A 247 -30.45 19.50 4.91
CA LYS A 247 -30.18 18.41 5.84
C LYS A 247 -30.17 18.94 7.28
N THR A 248 -31.07 18.45 8.11
CA THR A 248 -31.15 18.87 9.50
C THR A 248 -30.45 17.86 10.39
N LEU A 249 -29.51 18.34 11.20
CA LEU A 249 -28.84 17.50 12.20
C LEU A 249 -29.82 17.15 13.31
N LEU A 250 -30.09 15.86 13.51
CA LEU A 250 -30.99 15.35 14.54
C LEU A 250 -30.26 15.12 15.87
N THR A 251 -29.09 14.49 15.81
CA THR A 251 -28.27 14.20 16.99
C THR A 251 -26.84 13.88 16.61
N THR A 252 -25.94 14.01 17.56
CA THR A 252 -24.55 13.59 17.45
C THR A 252 -24.17 12.70 18.63
N TYR A 253 -23.31 11.74 18.37
CA TYR A 253 -22.56 11.00 19.37
C TYR A 253 -21.07 11.17 19.08
N GLN A 254 -20.27 11.36 20.12
CA GLN A 254 -18.82 11.47 19.99
C GLN A 254 -18.13 10.61 21.05
N GLU A 255 -17.13 9.87 20.62
CA GLU A 255 -16.23 9.12 21.49
C GLU A 255 -14.82 9.70 21.36
N LYS A 256 -14.18 9.97 22.49
CA LYS A 256 -12.82 10.44 22.51
C LYS A 256 -11.86 9.26 22.44
N LEU A 257 -10.99 9.29 21.45
CA LEU A 257 -9.92 8.32 21.27
C LEU A 257 -8.57 8.98 21.61
N THR A 258 -7.75 8.28 22.36
CA THR A 258 -6.42 8.75 22.73
C THR A 258 -5.39 7.70 22.43
N GLU A 259 -4.21 8.12 21.95
CA GLU A 259 -3.04 7.27 21.70
C GLU A 259 -3.34 6.08 20.76
N VAL A 260 -4.14 6.30 19.70
CA VAL A 260 -4.37 5.29 18.68
C VAL A 260 -3.19 5.27 17.72
N TYR A 261 -2.26 4.35 17.96
CA TYR A 261 -1.05 4.19 17.17
C TYR A 261 -1.36 3.63 15.78
N HIS A 262 -0.42 3.82 14.83
CA HIS A 262 -0.52 3.24 13.50
C HIS A 262 -0.75 1.72 13.54
N GLY A 263 -1.71 1.24 12.76
CA GLY A 263 -2.09 -0.18 12.72
C GLY A 263 -2.89 -0.67 13.92
N TYR A 264 -3.16 0.18 14.89
CA TYR A 264 -4.02 -0.11 16.03
C TYR A 264 -5.38 0.56 15.84
N GLY A 265 -6.39 0.00 16.47
CA GLY A 265 -7.74 0.50 16.40
C GLY A 265 -8.58 0.14 17.60
N TYR A 266 -9.79 0.62 17.60
CA TYR A 266 -10.81 0.27 18.58
C TYR A 266 -11.78 -0.72 17.98
N SER A 267 -12.09 -1.78 18.70
CA SER A 267 -13.18 -2.67 18.37
C SER A 267 -14.52 -1.99 18.64
N ARG A 268 -15.56 -2.53 18.04
CA ARG A 268 -16.96 -2.09 18.12
C ARG A 268 -17.36 -1.49 19.47
N PHE A 269 -17.94 -0.30 19.44
CA PHE A 269 -18.59 0.26 20.63
C PHE A 269 -20.08 0.55 20.36
N PRO A 270 -20.93 0.28 21.36
CA PRO A 270 -22.36 0.54 21.22
C PRO A 270 -22.64 2.04 21.35
N ILE A 271 -23.56 2.54 20.54
CA ILE A 271 -24.12 3.88 20.60
C ILE A 271 -25.62 3.76 20.93
N ASN A 272 -26.05 4.45 21.96
CA ASN A 272 -27.42 4.39 22.48
C ASN A 272 -28.08 5.77 22.56
#